data_3426eacd9a41bfde446bd25745ce5a2e
#
_entry.id   3426eacd9a41bfde446bd25745ce5a2e
#
_cell.length_a   1.000
_cell.length_b   1.000
_cell.length_c   1.000
_cell.angle_alpha   90.00
_cell.angle_beta   90.00
_cell.angle_gamma   90.00
#
_symmetry.space_group_name_H-M   'P 1'
#
loop_
_entity.id
_entity.type
_entity.pdbx_description
1 polymer ?
#
loop_
_entity_poly.entity_id
_entity_poly.type
_entity_poly.pdbx_seq_one_letter_code
_entity_poly.pdbx_strand_id
1 'polypeptide(L)'
;MRVIANLLMAAGVAYAAVLLLVFLFQPRLVYFPQVERELTTTPRAAGLDFEDVTLHTADGITLHGWWVPARNPHGTVLMMHGNAGNISHRLGYLTMFNRLGYSVLLFDYRGYGKSGGNPDEEGTYRDAEAAWQHLTEARKLAPRDIVMLGESLGGGVATWLALKYPPRALVLASTFTSVPDLGAQVYPWLPVRLLARMHYDNLARIGKIDAPVLIAHSRDDDIIPFAHGEALFAAARDPKQMLVLAGGHNEGFLFARDAWIAAVGAFLERAALKSERR
;
A
#
# COMPACT_ATOMS: atom_id res chain seq x y z
N MET A 1 -32.43 28.27 -31.88
CA MET A 1 -32.33 28.43 -30.42
C MET A 1 -32.87 27.20 -29.64
N ARG A 2 -34.10 26.74 -29.85
CA ARG A 2 -34.66 25.57 -29.13
C ARG A 2 -33.86 24.26 -29.31
N VAL A 3 -33.37 23.98 -30.52
CA VAL A 3 -32.56 22.75 -30.78
C VAL A 3 -31.25 22.78 -29.98
N ILE A 4 -30.54 23.91 -29.97
CA ILE A 4 -29.29 24.09 -29.22
C ILE A 4 -29.55 23.94 -27.71
N ALA A 5 -30.64 24.53 -27.18
CA ALA A 5 -31.01 24.40 -25.78
C ALA A 5 -31.33 22.93 -25.40
N ASN A 6 -32.03 22.21 -26.28
CA ASN A 6 -32.32 20.78 -26.05
C ASN A 6 -31.05 19.94 -26.09
N LEU A 7 -30.08 20.20 -26.97
CA LEU A 7 -28.81 19.52 -27.04
C LEU A 7 -27.96 19.77 -25.78
N LEU A 8 -27.89 21.02 -25.31
CA LEU A 8 -27.17 21.38 -24.09
C LEU A 8 -27.82 20.72 -22.85
N MET A 9 -29.14 20.69 -22.80
CA MET A 9 -29.86 20.01 -21.72
C MET A 9 -29.61 18.51 -21.75
N ALA A 10 -29.66 17.86 -22.91
CA ALA A 10 -29.34 16.43 -23.03
C ALA A 10 -27.90 16.10 -22.63
N ALA A 11 -26.94 16.95 -23.04
CA ALA A 11 -25.53 16.81 -22.64
C ALA A 11 -25.36 16.98 -21.11
N GLY A 12 -26.05 17.96 -20.50
CA GLY A 12 -26.05 18.17 -19.06
C GLY A 12 -26.61 16.97 -18.28
N VAL A 13 -27.74 16.40 -18.76
CA VAL A 13 -28.33 15.18 -18.16
C VAL A 13 -27.39 13.99 -18.30
N ALA A 14 -26.79 13.80 -19.46
CA ALA A 14 -25.83 12.71 -19.69
C ALA A 14 -24.61 12.83 -18.75
N TYR A 15 -24.06 14.05 -18.62
CA TYR A 15 -22.93 14.30 -17.71
C TYR A 15 -23.33 14.05 -16.25
N ALA A 16 -24.49 14.52 -15.81
CA ALA A 16 -24.99 14.26 -14.46
C ALA A 16 -25.18 12.74 -14.19
N ALA A 17 -25.65 11.99 -15.19
CA ALA A 17 -25.75 10.53 -15.10
C ALA A 17 -24.35 9.89 -14.96
N VAL A 18 -23.34 10.35 -15.68
CA VAL A 18 -21.95 9.89 -15.54
C VAL A 18 -21.44 10.17 -14.13
N LEU A 19 -21.64 11.38 -13.60
CA LEU A 19 -21.23 11.74 -12.25
C LEU A 19 -21.88 10.84 -11.19
N LEU A 20 -23.18 10.56 -11.35
CA LEU A 20 -23.91 9.65 -10.47
C LEU A 20 -23.36 8.23 -10.54
N LEU A 21 -23.10 7.70 -11.73
CA LEU A 21 -22.52 6.37 -11.91
C LEU A 21 -21.12 6.28 -11.28
N VAL A 22 -20.26 7.27 -11.52
CA VAL A 22 -18.94 7.34 -10.89
C VAL A 22 -19.08 7.37 -9.37
N PHE A 23 -19.98 8.18 -8.83
CA PHE A 23 -20.20 8.27 -7.38
C PHE A 23 -20.68 6.92 -6.77
N LEU A 24 -21.62 6.23 -7.43
CA LEU A 24 -22.16 4.98 -6.92
C LEU A 24 -21.18 3.80 -7.03
N PHE A 25 -20.37 3.77 -8.09
CA PHE A 25 -19.51 2.64 -8.41
C PHE A 25 -18.02 2.89 -8.11
N GLN A 26 -17.66 3.93 -7.33
CA GLN A 26 -16.28 4.24 -6.96
C GLN A 26 -15.48 3.03 -6.45
N PRO A 27 -16.00 2.14 -5.57
CA PRO A 27 -15.23 0.99 -5.12
C PRO A 27 -14.74 0.11 -6.27
N ARG A 28 -15.52 -0.03 -7.35
CA ARG A 28 -15.13 -0.79 -8.55
C ARG A 28 -14.10 -0.08 -9.43
N LEU A 29 -13.93 1.23 -9.25
CA LEU A 29 -12.91 2.02 -9.94
C LEU A 29 -11.59 2.07 -9.18
N VAL A 30 -11.61 1.80 -7.88
CA VAL A 30 -10.44 1.84 -7.00
C VAL A 30 -9.94 0.45 -6.65
N TYR A 31 -10.81 -0.54 -6.47
CA TYR A 31 -10.42 -1.89 -6.06
C TYR A 31 -10.66 -2.90 -7.18
N PHE A 32 -9.67 -3.73 -7.43
CA PHE A 32 -9.74 -4.79 -8.46
C PHE A 32 -9.50 -6.19 -7.85
N PRO A 33 -10.31 -6.60 -6.85
CA PRO A 33 -10.10 -7.85 -6.12
C PRO A 33 -10.36 -9.11 -6.96
N GLN A 34 -11.02 -8.96 -8.11
CA GLN A 34 -11.30 -10.08 -9.00
C GLN A 34 -10.22 -10.30 -10.06
N VAL A 35 -9.29 -9.32 -10.23
CA VAL A 35 -8.16 -9.48 -11.14
C VAL A 35 -7.18 -10.46 -10.49
N GLU A 36 -6.96 -11.60 -11.17
CA GLU A 36 -6.06 -12.66 -10.70
C GLU A 36 -6.31 -13.06 -9.24
N ARG A 37 -7.58 -13.28 -8.88
CA ARG A 37 -7.99 -13.57 -7.51
C ARG A 37 -7.40 -14.86 -6.95
N GLU A 38 -7.24 -15.89 -7.79
CA GLU A 38 -6.70 -17.17 -7.35
C GLU A 38 -5.20 -17.08 -7.07
N LEU A 39 -4.75 -17.72 -6.00
CA LEU A 39 -3.33 -17.83 -5.72
C LEU A 39 -2.68 -18.76 -6.76
N THR A 40 -1.73 -18.24 -7.52
CA THR A 40 -1.04 -18.97 -8.59
C THR A 40 0.19 -19.72 -8.10
N THR A 41 0.74 -19.33 -6.94
CA THR A 41 1.95 -19.91 -6.36
C THR A 41 2.01 -19.69 -4.85
N THR A 42 3.07 -20.19 -4.20
CA THR A 42 3.34 -20.00 -2.78
C THR A 42 4.81 -19.62 -2.55
N PRO A 43 5.20 -19.14 -1.36
CA PRO A 43 6.60 -18.83 -1.04
C PRO A 43 7.58 -20.00 -1.26
N ARG A 44 7.10 -21.24 -1.22
CA ARG A 44 7.93 -22.44 -1.51
C ARG A 44 8.51 -22.43 -2.92
N ALA A 45 7.80 -21.85 -3.89
CA ALA A 45 8.31 -21.72 -5.26
C ALA A 45 9.57 -20.82 -5.34
N ALA A 46 9.75 -19.93 -4.37
CA ALA A 46 10.95 -19.12 -4.21
C ALA A 46 11.95 -19.72 -3.19
N GLY A 47 11.76 -20.97 -2.76
CA GLY A 47 12.63 -21.62 -1.78
C GLY A 47 12.47 -21.12 -0.34
N LEU A 48 11.35 -20.46 -0.03
CA LEU A 48 11.08 -19.86 1.26
C LEU A 48 10.15 -20.79 2.09
N ASP A 49 10.49 -21.00 3.35
CA ASP A 49 9.56 -21.58 4.33
C ASP A 49 8.48 -20.54 4.66
N PHE A 50 7.27 -21.00 4.90
CA PHE A 50 6.15 -20.14 5.27
C PHE A 50 5.07 -20.90 6.06
N GLU A 51 4.25 -20.11 6.75
CA GLU A 51 3.03 -20.55 7.41
C GLU A 51 1.84 -19.81 6.79
N ASP A 52 0.75 -20.51 6.50
CA ASP A 52 -0.54 -19.86 6.23
C ASP A 52 -1.05 -19.24 7.52
N VAL A 53 -1.44 -17.96 7.44
CA VAL A 53 -1.95 -17.20 8.59
C VAL A 53 -3.40 -16.82 8.34
N THR A 54 -4.24 -17.08 9.32
CA THR A 54 -5.62 -16.57 9.36
C THR A 54 -5.68 -15.38 10.32
N LEU A 55 -6.17 -14.24 9.82
CA LEU A 55 -6.36 -13.03 10.62
C LEU A 55 -7.86 -12.76 10.78
N HIS A 56 -8.26 -12.27 11.94
CA HIS A 56 -9.65 -11.90 12.22
C HIS A 56 -9.73 -10.40 12.49
N THR A 57 -10.51 -9.70 11.70
CA THR A 57 -10.75 -8.27 11.89
C THR A 57 -11.78 -8.02 12.98
N ALA A 58 -11.77 -6.81 13.57
CA ALA A 58 -12.72 -6.41 14.61
C ALA A 58 -14.20 -6.43 14.15
N ASP A 59 -14.45 -6.34 12.84
CA ASP A 59 -15.77 -6.45 12.22
C ASP A 59 -16.09 -7.85 11.68
N GLY A 60 -15.31 -8.88 12.09
CA GLY A 60 -15.61 -10.29 11.86
C GLY A 60 -15.21 -10.83 10.50
N ILE A 61 -14.44 -10.10 9.70
CA ILE A 61 -13.92 -10.60 8.43
C ILE A 61 -12.70 -11.50 8.69
N THR A 62 -12.64 -12.62 7.98
CA THR A 62 -11.50 -13.53 7.98
C THR A 62 -10.59 -13.22 6.80
N LEU A 63 -9.31 -12.96 7.08
CA LEU A 63 -8.29 -12.69 6.08
C LEU A 63 -7.28 -13.82 6.02
N HIS A 64 -6.68 -13.99 4.86
CA HIS A 64 -5.59 -14.93 4.61
C HIS A 64 -4.28 -14.18 4.41
N GLY A 65 -3.21 -14.75 4.91
CA GLY A 65 -1.85 -14.22 4.72
C GLY A 65 -0.79 -15.31 4.83
N TRP A 66 0.44 -14.90 4.62
CA TRP A 66 1.63 -15.71 4.79
C TRP A 66 2.59 -15.08 5.79
N TRP A 67 3.02 -15.88 6.75
CA TRP A 67 4.18 -15.58 7.55
C TRP A 67 5.39 -16.29 6.97
N VAL A 68 6.39 -15.52 6.56
CA VAL A 68 7.67 -16.02 6.02
C VAL A 68 8.76 -15.71 7.03
N PRO A 69 9.25 -16.71 7.79
CA PRO A 69 10.29 -16.49 8.80
C PRO A 69 11.66 -16.26 8.13
N ALA A 70 12.48 -15.41 8.72
CA ALA A 70 13.92 -15.37 8.46
C ALA A 70 14.69 -16.07 9.55
N ARG A 71 15.88 -16.59 9.23
CA ARG A 71 16.82 -17.11 10.23
C ARG A 71 17.44 -15.94 10.98
N ASN A 72 17.37 -15.96 12.34
CA ASN A 72 17.89 -14.87 13.19
C ASN A 72 17.44 -13.48 12.71
N PRO A 73 16.15 -13.18 12.74
CA PRO A 73 15.61 -12.00 12.08
C PRO A 73 16.10 -10.70 12.71
N HIS A 74 16.51 -9.74 11.87
CA HIS A 74 16.81 -8.36 12.25
C HIS A 74 15.55 -7.58 12.61
N GLY A 75 14.38 -8.09 12.25
CA GLY A 75 13.06 -7.53 12.48
C GLY A 75 12.02 -8.19 11.58
N THR A 76 10.84 -7.58 11.54
CA THR A 76 9.71 -8.09 10.77
C THR A 76 9.15 -7.01 9.87
N VAL A 77 8.85 -7.35 8.62
CA VAL A 77 8.12 -6.47 7.71
C VAL A 77 6.65 -6.86 7.70
N LEU A 78 5.78 -5.89 7.99
CA LEU A 78 4.36 -5.95 7.72
C LEU A 78 4.11 -5.31 6.37
N MET A 79 3.72 -6.10 5.38
CA MET A 79 3.55 -5.63 4.01
C MET A 79 2.08 -5.45 3.65
N MET A 80 1.73 -4.25 3.22
CA MET A 80 0.48 -3.84 2.61
C MET A 80 0.68 -3.73 1.09
N HIS A 81 0.14 -4.68 0.32
CA HIS A 81 0.34 -4.77 -1.12
C HIS A 81 -0.50 -3.76 -1.94
N GLY A 82 -0.19 -3.62 -3.22
CA GLY A 82 -0.92 -2.77 -4.16
C GLY A 82 -2.29 -3.32 -4.55
N ASN A 83 -2.99 -2.57 -5.38
CA ASN A 83 -4.42 -2.74 -5.63
C ASN A 83 -4.81 -4.01 -6.41
N ALA A 84 -3.98 -4.50 -7.33
CA ALA A 84 -4.34 -5.64 -8.19
C ALA A 84 -3.62 -6.93 -7.79
N GLY A 85 -4.21 -8.06 -8.16
CA GLY A 85 -3.69 -9.38 -7.85
C GLY A 85 -3.87 -9.76 -6.38
N ASN A 86 -3.00 -10.62 -5.88
CA ASN A 86 -3.01 -11.12 -4.51
C ASN A 86 -1.57 -11.36 -4.01
N ILE A 87 -1.44 -11.90 -2.82
CA ILE A 87 -0.13 -12.14 -2.19
C ILE A 87 0.80 -13.05 -3.01
N SER A 88 0.28 -13.93 -3.88
CA SER A 88 1.11 -14.81 -4.72
C SER A 88 1.91 -14.06 -5.80
N HIS A 89 1.51 -12.83 -6.13
CA HIS A 89 2.24 -11.97 -7.08
C HIS A 89 3.34 -11.13 -6.41
N ARG A 90 3.59 -11.33 -5.12
CA ARG A 90 4.53 -10.52 -4.31
C ARG A 90 5.75 -11.31 -3.82
N LEU A 91 6.05 -12.48 -4.44
CA LEU A 91 7.19 -13.33 -4.05
C LEU A 91 8.54 -12.59 -4.10
N GLY A 92 8.70 -11.64 -5.03
CA GLY A 92 9.91 -10.82 -5.14
C GLY A 92 10.19 -10.04 -3.86
N TYR A 93 9.16 -9.46 -3.23
CA TYR A 93 9.30 -8.78 -1.94
C TYR A 93 9.65 -9.75 -0.81
N LEU A 94 8.99 -10.91 -0.76
CA LEU A 94 9.28 -11.93 0.25
C LEU A 94 10.74 -12.38 0.16
N THR A 95 11.23 -12.66 -1.06
CA THR A 95 12.62 -13.04 -1.32
C THR A 95 13.58 -11.92 -0.93
N MET A 96 13.29 -10.69 -1.31
CA MET A 96 14.13 -9.53 -0.99
C MET A 96 14.30 -9.36 0.52
N PHE A 97 13.20 -9.30 1.27
CA PHE A 97 13.28 -9.08 2.70
C PHE A 97 13.87 -10.28 3.46
N ASN A 98 13.59 -11.51 3.03
CA ASN A 98 14.21 -12.70 3.61
C ASN A 98 15.74 -12.69 3.40
N ARG A 99 16.23 -12.30 2.22
CA ARG A 99 17.68 -12.09 1.94
C ARG A 99 18.28 -10.97 2.81
N LEU A 100 17.51 -9.93 3.13
CA LEU A 100 17.91 -8.86 4.05
C LEU A 100 17.81 -9.27 5.53
N GLY A 101 17.43 -10.52 5.83
CA GLY A 101 17.31 -11.02 7.21
C GLY A 101 16.05 -10.57 7.94
N TYR A 102 14.97 -10.23 7.23
CA TYR A 102 13.68 -9.86 7.83
C TYR A 102 12.66 -10.97 7.63
N SER A 103 11.92 -11.30 8.70
CA SER A 103 10.67 -12.04 8.56
C SER A 103 9.60 -11.16 7.92
N VAL A 104 8.62 -11.74 7.23
CA VAL A 104 7.57 -10.96 6.55
C VAL A 104 6.20 -11.53 6.90
N LEU A 105 5.27 -10.65 7.30
CA LEU A 105 3.85 -10.91 7.25
C LEU A 105 3.26 -10.18 6.04
N LEU A 106 2.77 -10.93 5.08
CA LEU A 106 2.06 -10.45 3.90
C LEU A 106 0.66 -11.05 3.90
N PHE A 107 -0.37 -10.22 3.73
CA PHE A 107 -1.77 -10.66 3.78
C PHE A 107 -2.57 -10.05 2.63
N ASP A 108 -3.61 -10.75 2.21
CA ASP A 108 -4.62 -10.24 1.29
C ASP A 108 -5.67 -9.43 2.05
N TYR A 109 -5.96 -8.21 1.58
CA TYR A 109 -7.09 -7.43 2.10
C TYR A 109 -8.41 -8.16 1.88
N ARG A 110 -9.45 -7.72 2.60
CA ARG A 110 -10.83 -8.19 2.37
C ARG A 110 -11.21 -8.17 0.89
N GLY A 111 -11.76 -9.28 0.41
CA GLY A 111 -12.16 -9.48 -0.99
C GLY A 111 -11.05 -9.93 -1.93
N TYR A 112 -9.76 -9.81 -1.54
CA TYR A 112 -8.62 -10.25 -2.34
C TYR A 112 -8.22 -11.68 -2.00
N GLY A 113 -7.65 -12.40 -2.96
CA GLY A 113 -7.16 -13.75 -2.79
C GLY A 113 -8.16 -14.66 -2.09
N LYS A 114 -7.74 -15.28 -0.98
CA LYS A 114 -8.58 -16.15 -0.13
C LYS A 114 -9.31 -15.38 0.97
N SER A 115 -9.09 -14.08 1.12
CA SER A 115 -9.74 -13.26 2.14
C SER A 115 -11.22 -13.05 1.84
N GLY A 116 -12.05 -13.04 2.90
CA GLY A 116 -13.49 -12.77 2.82
C GLY A 116 -13.83 -11.29 2.66
N GLY A 117 -15.12 -10.98 2.56
CA GLY A 117 -15.63 -9.61 2.53
C GLY A 117 -15.49 -8.89 1.19
N ASN A 118 -15.69 -7.57 1.22
CA ASN A 118 -15.54 -6.67 0.08
C ASN A 118 -14.68 -5.46 0.49
N PRO A 119 -13.79 -4.95 -0.36
CA PRO A 119 -12.89 -3.86 -0.01
C PRO A 119 -13.62 -2.51 0.04
N ASP A 120 -13.27 -1.74 1.06
CA ASP A 120 -13.51 -0.31 1.21
C ASP A 120 -12.36 0.29 2.03
N GLU A 121 -12.24 1.61 2.09
CA GLU A 121 -11.11 2.28 2.74
C GLU A 121 -11.01 1.91 4.22
N GLU A 122 -12.09 2.06 4.98
CA GLU A 122 -12.14 1.73 6.41
C GLU A 122 -11.91 0.25 6.67
N GLY A 123 -12.40 -0.60 5.75
CA GLY A 123 -12.20 -2.04 5.79
C GLY A 123 -10.72 -2.41 5.68
N THR A 124 -10.00 -1.84 4.70
CA THR A 124 -8.57 -2.11 4.53
C THR A 124 -7.74 -1.62 5.72
N TYR A 125 -8.17 -0.56 6.42
CA TYR A 125 -7.54 -0.11 7.66
C TYR A 125 -7.71 -1.14 8.79
N ARG A 126 -8.93 -1.69 8.95
CA ARG A 126 -9.20 -2.77 9.93
C ARG A 126 -8.42 -4.04 9.60
N ASP A 127 -8.25 -4.34 8.31
CA ASP A 127 -7.46 -5.49 7.86
C ASP A 127 -5.99 -5.35 8.27
N ALA A 128 -5.40 -4.17 8.03
CA ALA A 128 -4.03 -3.88 8.44
C ALA A 128 -3.87 -3.84 9.97
N GLU A 129 -4.89 -3.38 10.70
CA GLU A 129 -4.89 -3.40 12.15
C GLU A 129 -4.92 -4.82 12.70
N ALA A 130 -5.71 -5.72 12.12
CA ALA A 130 -5.72 -7.14 12.49
C ALA A 130 -4.36 -7.80 12.24
N ALA A 131 -3.69 -7.45 11.14
CA ALA A 131 -2.34 -7.93 10.85
C ALA A 131 -1.30 -7.39 11.86
N TRP A 132 -1.41 -6.11 12.23
CA TRP A 132 -0.58 -5.51 13.28
C TRP A 132 -0.79 -6.20 14.64
N GLN A 133 -2.04 -6.40 15.06
CA GLN A 133 -2.38 -7.10 16.31
C GLN A 133 -1.87 -8.54 16.30
N HIS A 134 -1.96 -9.25 15.17
CA HIS A 134 -1.36 -10.57 15.05
C HIS A 134 0.15 -10.54 15.33
N LEU A 135 0.90 -9.57 14.82
CA LEU A 135 2.33 -9.44 15.09
C LEU A 135 2.60 -9.09 16.56
N THR A 136 1.88 -8.13 17.11
CA THR A 136 2.18 -7.60 18.46
C THR A 136 1.60 -8.46 19.59
N GLU A 137 0.41 -9.05 19.39
CA GLU A 137 -0.29 -9.79 20.44
C GLU A 137 -0.08 -11.31 20.33
N ALA A 138 -0.22 -11.89 19.12
CA ALA A 138 -0.05 -13.34 18.95
C ALA A 138 1.42 -13.72 18.83
N ARG A 139 2.22 -12.98 18.04
CA ARG A 139 3.66 -13.25 17.87
C ARG A 139 4.55 -12.53 18.89
N LYS A 140 3.96 -11.66 19.73
CA LYS A 140 4.66 -10.94 20.83
C LYS A 140 5.83 -10.06 20.34
N LEU A 141 5.76 -9.54 19.12
CA LEU A 141 6.78 -8.65 18.59
C LEU A 141 6.60 -7.24 19.15
N ALA A 142 7.69 -6.59 19.49
CA ALA A 142 7.63 -5.19 19.91
C ALA A 142 7.44 -4.27 18.69
N PRO A 143 6.67 -3.17 18.79
CA PRO A 143 6.50 -2.21 17.69
C PRO A 143 7.81 -1.75 17.06
N ARG A 144 8.86 -1.56 17.87
CA ARG A 144 10.22 -1.20 17.43
C ARG A 144 10.91 -2.27 16.56
N ASP A 145 10.36 -3.48 16.47
CA ASP A 145 10.91 -4.57 15.65
C ASP A 145 10.15 -4.71 14.32
N ILE A 146 9.09 -3.91 14.12
CA ILE A 146 8.22 -3.99 12.96
C ILE A 146 8.48 -2.81 12.01
N VAL A 147 8.76 -3.14 10.75
CA VAL A 147 8.83 -2.21 9.62
C VAL A 147 7.51 -2.32 8.86
N MET A 148 6.89 -1.20 8.52
CA MET A 148 5.73 -1.18 7.64
C MET A 148 6.16 -0.89 6.21
N LEU A 149 5.69 -1.68 5.25
CA LEU A 149 5.85 -1.45 3.82
C LEU A 149 4.48 -1.29 3.17
N GLY A 150 4.27 -0.18 2.48
CA GLY A 150 3.10 0.04 1.63
C GLY A 150 3.49 0.22 0.17
N GLU A 151 2.93 -0.60 -0.72
CA GLU A 151 3.09 -0.51 -2.16
C GLU A 151 1.83 0.07 -2.79
N SER A 152 1.95 1.10 -3.62
CA SER A 152 0.82 1.69 -4.37
C SER A 152 -0.36 2.02 -3.44
N LEU A 153 -1.53 1.41 -3.61
CA LEU A 153 -2.68 1.52 -2.71
C LEU A 153 -2.32 1.21 -1.25
N GLY A 154 -1.47 0.20 -1.05
CA GLY A 154 -0.99 -0.18 0.29
C GLY A 154 -0.24 0.94 1.02
N GLY A 155 0.29 1.94 0.30
CA GLY A 155 0.86 3.14 0.91
C GLY A 155 -0.17 3.92 1.72
N GLY A 156 -1.42 4.01 1.23
CA GLY A 156 -2.54 4.62 1.95
C GLY A 156 -2.88 3.91 3.25
N VAL A 157 -2.82 2.59 3.21
CA VAL A 157 -3.05 1.74 4.39
C VAL A 157 -1.90 1.85 5.37
N ALA A 158 -0.65 1.80 4.86
CA ALA A 158 0.56 1.85 5.68
C ALA A 158 0.71 3.18 6.43
N THR A 159 0.43 4.31 5.78
CA THR A 159 0.49 5.63 6.44
C THR A 159 -0.58 5.80 7.52
N TRP A 160 -1.79 5.26 7.29
CA TRP A 160 -2.84 5.25 8.31
C TRP A 160 -2.40 4.43 9.52
N LEU A 161 -1.91 3.22 9.29
CA LEU A 161 -1.47 2.32 10.35
C LEU A 161 -0.27 2.89 11.12
N ALA A 162 0.73 3.46 10.40
CA ALA A 162 1.93 4.04 11.01
C ALA A 162 1.65 5.30 11.84
N LEU A 163 0.59 6.05 11.51
CA LEU A 163 0.14 7.17 12.32
C LEU A 163 -0.48 6.71 13.65
N LYS A 164 -1.20 5.58 13.62
CA LYS A 164 -1.85 4.99 14.80
C LYS A 164 -0.88 4.20 15.67
N TYR A 165 0.02 3.47 15.06
CA TYR A 165 1.00 2.60 15.70
C TYR A 165 2.40 2.86 15.12
N PRO A 166 3.22 3.68 15.80
CA PRO A 166 4.56 4.00 15.30
C PRO A 166 5.43 2.75 15.11
N PRO A 167 5.86 2.43 13.86
CA PRO A 167 6.74 1.31 13.58
C PRO A 167 8.21 1.69 13.78
N ARG A 168 9.13 0.69 13.63
CA ARG A 168 10.57 0.95 13.50
C ARG A 168 10.88 1.89 12.33
N ALA A 169 10.24 1.66 11.20
CA ALA A 169 10.37 2.44 9.97
C ALA A 169 9.14 2.26 9.07
N LEU A 170 8.90 3.24 8.21
CA LEU A 170 7.89 3.20 7.16
C LEU A 170 8.57 3.24 5.80
N VAL A 171 8.27 2.27 4.93
CA VAL A 171 8.71 2.23 3.53
C VAL A 171 7.48 2.39 2.64
N LEU A 172 7.51 3.39 1.77
CA LEU A 172 6.44 3.66 0.80
C LEU A 172 7.01 3.50 -0.61
N ALA A 173 6.44 2.59 -1.39
CA ALA A 173 6.86 2.30 -2.75
C ALA A 173 5.75 2.67 -3.74
N SER A 174 6.08 3.54 -4.72
CA SER A 174 5.20 3.90 -5.85
C SER A 174 3.78 4.26 -5.43
N THR A 175 3.63 5.13 -4.42
CA THR A 175 2.33 5.53 -3.87
C THR A 175 2.00 7.00 -4.13
N PHE A 176 0.74 7.35 -3.92
CA PHE A 176 0.15 8.66 -4.24
C PHE A 176 0.01 9.55 -3.00
N THR A 177 -0.26 10.84 -3.20
CA THR A 177 -0.58 11.80 -2.13
C THR A 177 -1.95 11.53 -1.52
N SER A 178 -2.96 11.34 -2.39
CA SER A 178 -4.32 10.89 -2.03
C SER A 178 -5.02 10.31 -3.26
N VAL A 179 -6.07 9.50 -3.05
CA VAL A 179 -6.91 9.00 -4.16
C VAL A 179 -7.59 10.15 -4.91
N PRO A 180 -8.15 11.20 -4.25
CA PRO A 180 -8.71 12.33 -4.98
C PRO A 180 -7.70 13.11 -5.82
N ASP A 181 -6.45 13.24 -5.36
CA ASP A 181 -5.42 13.95 -6.13
C ASP A 181 -4.99 13.18 -7.36
N LEU A 182 -4.75 11.88 -7.21
CA LEU A 182 -4.44 11.00 -8.34
C LEU A 182 -5.61 10.96 -9.33
N GLY A 183 -6.83 10.76 -8.84
CA GLY A 183 -8.02 10.72 -9.68
C GLY A 183 -8.29 12.02 -10.44
N ALA A 184 -8.00 13.18 -9.83
CA ALA A 184 -8.13 14.47 -10.51
C ALA A 184 -7.09 14.68 -11.62
N GLN A 185 -5.92 14.04 -11.53
CA GLN A 185 -4.92 14.07 -12.60
C GLN A 185 -5.30 13.12 -13.74
N VAL A 186 -5.80 11.93 -13.43
CA VAL A 186 -6.20 10.92 -14.42
C VAL A 186 -7.49 11.34 -15.14
N TYR A 187 -8.43 11.95 -14.42
CA TYR A 187 -9.75 12.36 -14.94
C TYR A 187 -10.01 13.87 -14.73
N PRO A 188 -9.26 14.78 -15.41
CA PRO A 188 -9.36 16.23 -15.18
C PRO A 188 -10.71 16.85 -15.54
N TRP A 189 -11.53 16.14 -16.31
CA TRP A 189 -12.89 16.55 -16.69
C TRP A 189 -13.96 16.15 -15.65
N LEU A 190 -13.59 15.35 -14.64
CA LEU A 190 -14.46 15.01 -13.52
C LEU A 190 -14.13 15.87 -12.28
N PRO A 191 -15.11 16.32 -11.51
CA PRO A 191 -14.88 17.00 -10.22
C PRO A 191 -14.54 15.99 -9.12
N VAL A 192 -13.45 15.21 -9.32
CA VAL A 192 -13.08 14.06 -8.48
C VAL A 192 -13.01 14.43 -7.00
N ARG A 193 -12.40 15.58 -6.67
CA ARG A 193 -12.26 16.03 -5.27
C ARG A 193 -13.58 16.27 -4.55
N LEU A 194 -14.67 16.58 -5.30
CA LEU A 194 -16.00 16.75 -4.74
C LEU A 194 -16.77 15.43 -4.65
N LEU A 195 -16.48 14.48 -5.52
CA LEU A 195 -17.18 13.21 -5.61
C LEU A 195 -16.52 12.10 -4.82
N ALA A 196 -15.23 12.23 -4.50
CA ALA A 196 -14.46 11.16 -3.87
C ALA A 196 -15.04 10.77 -2.50
N ARG A 197 -15.28 9.48 -2.32
CA ARG A 197 -15.71 8.84 -1.07
C ARG A 197 -14.57 8.11 -0.38
N MET A 198 -13.51 7.82 -1.12
CA MET A 198 -12.28 7.21 -0.63
C MET A 198 -11.14 8.21 -0.78
N HIS A 199 -10.35 8.35 0.24
CA HIS A 199 -9.33 9.40 0.32
C HIS A 199 -7.91 8.84 0.37
N TYR A 200 -7.62 7.88 1.22
CA TYR A 200 -6.26 7.38 1.46
C TYR A 200 -5.25 8.53 1.51
N ASP A 201 -5.53 9.52 2.36
CA ASP A 201 -4.80 10.80 2.39
C ASP A 201 -3.42 10.64 3.03
N ASN A 202 -2.46 10.21 2.22
CA ASN A 202 -1.08 10.03 2.64
C ASN A 202 -0.41 11.36 2.99
N LEU A 203 -0.69 12.40 2.18
CA LEU A 203 -0.05 13.71 2.36
C LEU A 203 -0.42 14.36 3.69
N ALA A 204 -1.68 14.26 4.10
CA ALA A 204 -2.13 14.81 5.39
C ALA A 204 -1.59 14.04 6.60
N ARG A 205 -1.18 12.77 6.39
CA ARG A 205 -0.71 11.87 7.46
C ARG A 205 0.80 11.86 7.62
N ILE A 206 1.55 11.85 6.50
CA ILE A 206 3.00 11.54 6.50
C ILE A 206 3.82 12.49 7.37
N GLY A 207 3.47 13.78 7.40
CA GLY A 207 4.13 14.80 8.24
C GLY A 207 3.87 14.64 9.74
N LYS A 208 3.01 13.69 10.15
CA LYS A 208 2.68 13.42 11.57
C LYS A 208 3.26 12.08 12.05
N ILE A 209 3.82 11.28 11.16
CA ILE A 209 4.38 9.96 11.48
C ILE A 209 5.74 10.13 12.19
N ASP A 210 5.85 9.56 13.38
CA ASP A 210 7.10 9.57 14.18
C ASP A 210 7.90 8.28 13.98
N ALA A 211 8.35 8.06 12.74
CA ALA A 211 9.23 6.97 12.35
C ALA A 211 10.13 7.42 11.20
N PRO A 212 11.31 6.81 11.01
CA PRO A 212 12.09 6.96 9.78
C PRO A 212 11.27 6.57 8.55
N VAL A 213 11.31 7.38 7.49
CA VAL A 213 10.53 7.17 6.26
C VAL A 213 11.44 7.00 5.06
N LEU A 214 11.26 5.90 4.31
CA LEU A 214 11.82 5.73 2.97
C LEU A 214 10.70 5.87 1.95
N ILE A 215 10.88 6.79 0.99
CA ILE A 215 10.01 6.91 -0.17
C ILE A 215 10.77 6.43 -1.39
N ALA A 216 10.26 5.39 -2.04
CA ALA A 216 10.80 4.85 -3.26
C ALA A 216 9.79 5.07 -4.40
N HIS A 217 10.21 5.73 -5.48
CA HIS A 217 9.31 6.04 -6.59
C HIS A 217 10.09 6.10 -7.90
N SER A 218 9.50 5.58 -8.98
CA SER A 218 10.08 5.64 -10.32
C SER A 218 9.78 6.96 -11.00
N ARG A 219 10.78 7.52 -11.70
CA ARG A 219 10.55 8.67 -12.58
C ARG A 219 9.69 8.35 -13.80
N ASP A 220 9.69 7.07 -14.18
CA ASP A 220 9.00 6.57 -15.36
C ASP A 220 7.65 5.91 -15.00
N ASP A 221 7.16 6.11 -13.76
CA ASP A 221 5.88 5.56 -13.30
C ASP A 221 4.73 6.13 -14.13
N ASP A 222 4.08 5.26 -14.90
CA ASP A 222 3.04 5.58 -15.87
C ASP A 222 1.63 5.59 -15.28
N ILE A 223 1.47 5.19 -14.01
CA ILE A 223 0.19 5.18 -13.28
C ILE A 223 0.15 6.28 -12.22
N ILE A 224 1.19 6.36 -11.39
CA ILE A 224 1.29 7.36 -10.31
C ILE A 224 2.49 8.25 -10.57
N PRO A 225 2.28 9.48 -11.07
CA PRO A 225 3.38 10.39 -11.41
C PRO A 225 4.38 10.60 -10.28
N PHE A 226 5.66 10.66 -10.60
CA PHE A 226 6.77 10.83 -9.65
C PHE A 226 6.60 12.01 -8.69
N ALA A 227 5.89 13.06 -9.12
CA ALA A 227 5.55 14.22 -8.30
C ALA A 227 4.81 13.87 -6.99
N HIS A 228 4.04 12.77 -6.96
CA HIS A 228 3.43 12.29 -5.74
C HIS A 228 4.48 11.83 -4.72
N GLY A 229 5.49 11.09 -5.16
CA GLY A 229 6.62 10.69 -4.30
C GLY A 229 7.41 11.88 -3.79
N GLU A 230 7.68 12.88 -4.66
CA GLU A 230 8.37 14.12 -4.27
C GLU A 230 7.57 14.90 -3.22
N ALA A 231 6.25 15.03 -3.40
CA ALA A 231 5.38 15.72 -2.43
C ALA A 231 5.35 15.01 -1.07
N LEU A 232 5.26 13.68 -1.07
CA LEU A 232 5.32 12.88 0.16
C LEU A 232 6.68 13.02 0.84
N PHE A 233 7.77 12.97 0.07
CA PHE A 233 9.11 13.16 0.61
C PHE A 233 9.28 14.55 1.22
N ALA A 234 8.80 15.60 0.55
CA ALA A 234 8.85 16.96 1.07
C ALA A 234 8.12 17.10 2.41
N ALA A 235 6.93 16.47 2.53
CA ALA A 235 6.08 16.54 3.72
C ALA A 235 6.52 15.63 4.88
N ALA A 236 7.27 14.56 4.61
CA ALA A 236 7.75 13.63 5.63
C ALA A 236 8.75 14.31 6.59
N ARG A 237 8.73 13.87 7.87
CA ARG A 237 9.71 14.31 8.89
C ARG A 237 11.04 13.57 8.75
N ASP A 238 12.10 14.20 9.22
CA ASP A 238 13.39 13.54 9.36
C ASP A 238 13.41 12.51 10.52
N PRO A 239 14.13 11.40 10.36
CA PRO A 239 14.95 11.05 9.21
C PRO A 239 14.13 10.48 8.07
N LYS A 240 14.38 10.98 6.88
CA LYS A 240 13.74 10.54 5.64
C LYS A 240 14.76 10.28 4.54
N GLN A 241 14.42 9.41 3.61
CA GLN A 241 15.25 9.10 2.45
C GLN A 241 14.35 8.97 1.22
N MET A 242 14.83 9.50 0.08
CA MET A 242 14.27 9.26 -1.25
C MET A 242 15.11 8.22 -1.96
N LEU A 243 14.48 7.20 -2.54
CA LEU A 243 15.07 6.22 -3.44
C LEU A 243 14.40 6.36 -4.81
N VAL A 244 15.14 6.87 -5.77
CA VAL A 244 14.63 7.02 -7.14
C VAL A 244 14.76 5.69 -7.85
N LEU A 245 13.63 5.16 -8.32
CA LEU A 245 13.51 3.95 -9.11
C LEU A 245 13.45 4.29 -10.60
N ALA A 246 13.41 3.27 -11.45
CA ALA A 246 13.21 3.37 -12.89
C ALA A 246 12.31 2.22 -13.37
N GLY A 247 11.66 2.40 -14.52
CA GLY A 247 10.65 1.50 -15.08
C GLY A 247 9.23 1.95 -14.74
N GLY A 248 8.24 1.43 -15.47
CA GLY A 248 6.83 1.71 -15.24
C GLY A 248 6.35 1.25 -13.86
N HIS A 249 5.10 1.57 -13.54
CA HIS A 249 4.50 1.26 -12.21
C HIS A 249 4.62 -0.23 -11.83
N ASN A 250 4.44 -1.11 -12.81
CA ASN A 250 4.48 -2.56 -12.62
C ASN A 250 5.86 -3.19 -12.93
N GLU A 251 6.90 -2.39 -13.08
CA GLU A 251 8.28 -2.82 -13.35
C GLU A 251 9.28 -2.25 -12.33
N GLY A 252 8.99 -1.06 -11.79
CA GLY A 252 9.83 -0.32 -10.86
C GLY A 252 9.75 -0.84 -9.41
N PHE A 253 9.73 -2.17 -9.19
CA PHE A 253 9.68 -2.73 -7.85
C PHE A 253 11.02 -2.64 -7.13
N LEU A 254 10.96 -2.47 -5.81
CA LEU A 254 12.16 -2.40 -4.94
C LEU A 254 13.12 -3.59 -5.13
N PHE A 255 12.61 -4.76 -5.44
CA PHE A 255 13.39 -5.98 -5.65
C PHE A 255 13.97 -6.12 -7.06
N ALA A 256 13.65 -5.21 -7.97
CA ALA A 256 14.04 -5.35 -9.38
C ALA A 256 15.54 -5.14 -9.63
N ARG A 257 16.25 -4.48 -8.70
CA ARG A 257 17.71 -4.23 -8.84
C ARG A 257 18.42 -4.39 -7.49
N ASP A 258 19.59 -5.05 -7.51
CA ASP A 258 20.41 -5.27 -6.31
C ASP A 258 20.82 -3.93 -5.62
N ALA A 259 21.06 -2.88 -6.40
CA ALA A 259 21.37 -1.56 -5.85
C ALA A 259 20.20 -0.97 -5.03
N TRP A 260 18.95 -1.23 -5.44
CA TRP A 260 17.78 -0.78 -4.69
C TRP A 260 17.57 -1.62 -3.43
N ILE A 261 17.79 -2.94 -3.54
CA ILE A 261 17.76 -3.85 -2.38
C ILE A 261 18.80 -3.39 -1.33
N ALA A 262 20.02 -3.10 -1.76
CA ALA A 262 21.08 -2.61 -0.87
C ALA A 262 20.71 -1.26 -0.22
N ALA A 263 20.11 -0.34 -0.97
CA ALA A 263 19.66 0.95 -0.46
C ALA A 263 18.57 0.80 0.62
N VAL A 264 17.61 -0.10 0.42
CA VAL A 264 16.59 -0.46 1.42
C VAL A 264 17.25 -1.07 2.65
N GLY A 265 18.16 -2.02 2.50
CA GLY A 265 18.91 -2.64 3.60
C GLY A 265 19.64 -1.61 4.44
N ALA A 266 20.42 -0.74 3.80
CA ALA A 266 21.16 0.33 4.49
C ALA A 266 20.23 1.34 5.22
N PHE A 267 19.05 1.63 4.66
CA PHE A 267 18.06 2.45 5.36
C PHE A 267 17.52 1.75 6.60
N LEU A 268 17.16 0.48 6.52
CA LEU A 268 16.61 -0.30 7.62
C LEU A 268 17.64 -0.49 8.76
N GLU A 269 18.93 -0.69 8.44
CA GLU A 269 20.01 -0.75 9.42
C GLU A 269 20.12 0.56 10.22
N ARG A 270 20.11 1.72 9.53
CA ARG A 270 20.12 3.02 10.21
C ARG A 270 18.89 3.25 11.10
N ALA A 271 17.73 2.78 10.65
CA ALA A 271 16.50 2.87 11.43
C ALA A 271 16.56 1.99 12.70
N ALA A 272 17.18 0.80 12.62
CA ALA A 272 17.39 -0.08 13.76
C ALA A 272 18.30 0.56 14.83
N LEU A 273 19.44 1.11 14.44
CA LEU A 273 20.37 1.80 15.35
C LEU A 273 19.74 2.99 16.08
N LYS A 274 18.78 3.68 15.45
CA LYS A 274 18.03 4.78 16.08
C LYS A 274 17.00 4.26 17.09
N SER A 275 16.39 3.13 16.82
CA SER A 275 15.37 2.50 17.69
C SER A 275 15.99 2.00 19.00
N GLU A 276 17.23 1.51 18.99
CA GLU A 276 17.96 1.03 20.18
C GLU A 276 18.39 2.17 21.14
N ARG A 277 18.42 3.41 20.66
CA ARG A 277 18.82 4.60 21.44
C ARG A 277 17.64 5.32 22.11
N ARG A 278 16.40 4.90 21.83
CA ARG A 278 15.18 5.43 22.44
C ARG A 278 14.65 4.49 23.52
#